data_8cb958ab3c21391a0eafa61ec2d481c4
#
_entry.id   8cb958ab3c21391a0eafa61ec2d481c4
#
_cell.length_a   1.000
_cell.length_b   1.000
_cell.length_c   1.000
_cell.angle_alpha   90.00
_cell.angle_beta   90.00
_cell.angle_gamma   90.00
#
_symmetry.space_group_name_H-M   'P 1'
#
loop_
_entity.id
_entity.type
_entity.pdbx_description
1 polymer ?
#
loop_
_entity_poly.entity_id
_entity_poly.type
_entity_poly.pdbx_seq_one_letter_code
_entity_poly.pdbx_strand_id
1 'polypeptide(L)'
;MRAKFSMRGKMKKLFQKRTVIIFCAVFFLAAVSIPVAFAQNSQPANSSQEIQFVQKLSSVLQNGTIEQALSLFESIPENLKNDTELLCLKGSLLLSSGKTEQAEKIASSLFEKEPKNIEVLNLNFMVAKQKGDKVNKAKFIKQILAIEPYNAEANIELADEQSLKKNWRNARDYYKKALFGDRTNEEALLGYGKMCYYMEKDDDAKDAFNRLYKLNPNNPQVNSYLGKYEAENTQYKKAIEYIKTAIKIDPSNTDYWFDLGTWSRMTGDYSGAESAWKQAVALEPEYFLGYAYLAGLYDEQGRREEALSYYRLTVEKNPQYYYAYESLGILAWGAGSWEESQKAFEQALKKNPDSISYKLMITACLFKQKKNLELRTFTESLMKKLTNRQSLDYKIVRMYHDRGGDSEVALNISKETNRTKKGRYLFYLALYYELTGKDSLAQKYYNEVTAMQSPMFFEYRLAQWASGIK
;
A
#
# COMPACT_ATOMS: atom_id res chain seq x y z
N MET A 1 12.37 6.63 -10.21
CA MET A 1 12.50 5.20 -9.85
C MET A 1 11.26 4.78 -9.10
N ARG A 2 10.28 4.16 -9.79
CA ARG A 2 9.06 3.67 -9.16
C ARG A 2 9.41 2.46 -8.30
N ALA A 3 9.24 2.57 -6.99
CA ALA A 3 9.48 1.47 -6.07
C ALA A 3 8.47 0.35 -6.34
N LYS A 4 8.93 -0.83 -6.76
CA LYS A 4 8.13 -2.04 -6.87
C LYS A 4 7.74 -2.53 -5.46
N PHE A 5 6.62 -2.05 -4.95
CA PHE A 5 6.03 -2.61 -3.74
C PHE A 5 5.24 -3.87 -4.07
N SER A 6 5.79 -5.00 -3.69
CA SER A 6 5.13 -6.31 -3.75
C SER A 6 4.18 -6.44 -2.57
N MET A 7 2.88 -6.19 -2.76
CA MET A 7 1.85 -6.58 -1.79
C MET A 7 1.64 -8.09 -1.88
N ARG A 8 2.18 -8.85 -0.93
CA ARG A 8 1.80 -10.23 -0.66
C ARG A 8 0.94 -10.30 0.60
N GLY A 9 -0.30 -10.66 0.39
CA GLY A 9 -1.01 -11.55 1.30
C GLY A 9 -1.85 -10.95 2.42
N LYS A 10 -2.94 -10.19 2.15
CA LYS A 10 -4.10 -10.08 3.07
C LYS A 10 -5.38 -9.47 2.42
N MET A 11 -5.57 -9.59 1.13
CA MET A 11 -6.81 -9.13 0.46
C MET A 11 -8.00 -10.12 0.56
N LYS A 12 -8.03 -11.04 1.52
CA LYS A 12 -9.06 -12.10 1.53
C LYS A 12 -10.22 -11.91 2.51
N LYS A 13 -10.27 -10.87 3.35
CA LYS A 13 -11.32 -10.80 4.40
C LYS A 13 -12.15 -9.51 4.51
N LEU A 14 -11.87 -8.46 3.79
CA LEU A 14 -12.61 -7.18 3.94
C LEU A 14 -13.57 -6.79 2.80
N PHE A 15 -13.56 -7.51 1.69
CA PHE A 15 -14.40 -7.17 0.52
C PHE A 15 -15.84 -7.71 0.56
N GLN A 16 -16.25 -8.42 1.61
CA GLN A 16 -17.53 -9.17 1.57
C GLN A 16 -18.73 -8.57 2.29
N LYS A 17 -18.70 -7.40 2.90
CA LYS A 17 -19.83 -7.03 3.76
C LYS A 17 -20.50 -5.65 3.61
N ARG A 18 -20.04 -4.70 2.82
CA ARG A 18 -20.67 -3.37 2.78
C ARG A 18 -20.96 -2.73 1.42
N THR A 19 -20.38 -3.17 0.34
CA THR A 19 -20.49 -2.47 -0.97
C THR A 19 -21.61 -3.02 -1.87
N VAL A 20 -22.09 -4.23 -1.66
CA VAL A 20 -23.15 -4.86 -2.48
C VAL A 20 -24.56 -4.29 -2.22
N ILE A 21 -24.78 -3.69 -1.06
CA ILE A 21 -26.15 -3.32 -0.60
C ILE A 21 -26.67 -2.04 -1.27
N ILE A 22 -25.80 -1.11 -1.70
CA ILE A 22 -26.23 0.19 -2.23
C ILE A 22 -26.32 0.20 -3.76
N PHE A 23 -25.56 -0.64 -4.45
CA PHE A 23 -25.45 -0.59 -5.92
C PHE A 23 -26.63 -1.21 -6.68
N CYS A 24 -27.23 -2.28 -6.17
CA CYS A 24 -28.38 -2.90 -6.86
C CYS A 24 -29.66 -2.05 -6.85
N ALA A 25 -29.85 -1.22 -5.82
CA ALA A 25 -31.03 -0.36 -5.73
C ALA A 25 -30.98 0.88 -6.63
N VAL A 26 -29.77 1.40 -6.91
CA VAL A 26 -29.60 2.64 -7.70
C VAL A 26 -29.67 2.39 -9.20
N PHE A 27 -29.22 1.22 -9.68
CA PHE A 27 -29.24 0.89 -11.11
C PHE A 27 -30.65 0.57 -11.64
N PHE A 28 -31.53 -0.04 -10.83
CA PHE A 28 -32.93 -0.23 -11.21
C PHE A 28 -33.71 1.09 -11.29
N LEU A 29 -33.26 2.14 -10.62
CA LEU A 29 -33.91 3.46 -10.65
C LEU A 29 -33.66 4.24 -11.95
N ALA A 30 -32.56 3.99 -12.65
CA ALA A 30 -32.26 4.64 -13.93
C ALA A 30 -32.92 3.93 -15.14
N ALA A 31 -33.28 2.64 -15.00
CA ALA A 31 -33.93 1.86 -16.05
C ALA A 31 -35.45 1.85 -15.97
N VAL A 32 -36.03 2.26 -14.83
CA VAL A 32 -37.49 2.40 -14.69
C VAL A 32 -37.93 3.83 -15.08
N SER A 33 -37.53 4.32 -16.24
CA SER A 33 -38.42 5.10 -17.08
C SER A 33 -39.43 4.12 -17.69
N ILE A 34 -40.39 3.67 -16.91
CA ILE A 34 -41.52 2.92 -17.43
C ILE A 34 -42.19 3.85 -18.45
N PRO A 35 -42.11 3.52 -19.75
CA PRO A 35 -42.90 4.29 -20.70
C PRO A 35 -44.38 4.12 -20.33
N VAL A 36 -45.11 5.21 -20.37
CA VAL A 36 -46.59 5.25 -20.25
C VAL A 36 -47.29 4.41 -21.36
N ALA A 37 -46.60 3.48 -22.00
CA ALA A 37 -47.07 2.62 -23.06
C ALA A 37 -47.93 1.42 -22.60
N PHE A 38 -48.05 1.16 -21.28
CA PHE A 38 -48.89 0.07 -20.76
C PHE A 38 -50.41 0.33 -20.75
N ALA A 39 -50.84 1.51 -21.24
CA ALA A 39 -52.23 1.97 -21.07
C ALA A 39 -53.17 1.71 -22.26
N GLN A 40 -52.87 0.78 -23.18
CA GLN A 40 -53.78 0.66 -24.33
C GLN A 40 -54.53 -0.67 -24.50
N ASN A 41 -54.36 -1.70 -23.66
CA ASN A 41 -55.09 -2.98 -23.88
C ASN A 41 -55.55 -3.73 -22.61
N SER A 42 -55.92 -3.09 -21.53
CA SER A 42 -56.51 -3.78 -20.36
C SER A 42 -57.74 -3.06 -19.80
N GLN A 43 -58.70 -3.81 -19.29
CA GLN A 43 -59.95 -3.29 -18.71
C GLN A 43 -59.71 -2.31 -17.56
N PRO A 44 -60.51 -1.22 -17.40
CA PRO A 44 -60.16 -0.06 -16.56
C PRO A 44 -60.05 -0.30 -15.05
N ALA A 45 -60.55 -1.40 -14.52
CA ALA A 45 -60.50 -1.64 -13.06
C ALA A 45 -59.22 -2.31 -12.57
N ASN A 46 -58.55 -3.14 -13.40
CA ASN A 46 -57.28 -3.80 -13.05
C ASN A 46 -56.08 -2.86 -13.21
N SER A 47 -56.10 -1.96 -14.17
CA SER A 47 -55.07 -0.98 -14.42
C SER A 47 -54.78 -0.02 -13.25
N SER A 48 -55.81 0.31 -12.44
CA SER A 48 -55.65 1.19 -11.30
C SER A 48 -54.84 0.57 -10.13
N GLN A 49 -55.07 -0.73 -9.84
CA GLN A 49 -54.34 -1.43 -8.76
C GLN A 49 -52.87 -1.72 -9.15
N GLU A 50 -52.61 -2.06 -10.38
CA GLU A 50 -51.26 -2.25 -10.94
C GLU A 50 -50.48 -0.96 -10.84
N ILE A 51 -51.02 0.15 -11.33
CA ILE A 51 -50.38 1.47 -11.29
C ILE A 51 -50.06 1.88 -9.86
N GLN A 52 -51.03 1.69 -8.92
CA GLN A 52 -50.84 2.00 -7.51
C GLN A 52 -49.73 1.13 -6.88
N PHE A 53 -49.67 -0.16 -7.19
CA PHE A 53 -48.65 -1.06 -6.70
C PHE A 53 -47.24 -0.63 -7.19
N VAL A 54 -47.09 -0.40 -8.51
CA VAL A 54 -45.81 0.02 -9.10
C VAL A 54 -45.37 1.37 -8.56
N GLN A 55 -46.28 2.34 -8.40
CA GLN A 55 -45.96 3.64 -7.82
C GLN A 55 -45.50 3.52 -6.36
N LYS A 56 -46.21 2.71 -5.55
CA LYS A 56 -45.86 2.45 -4.15
C LYS A 56 -44.50 1.74 -4.05
N LEU A 57 -44.25 0.73 -4.89
CA LEU A 57 -42.99 0.02 -4.95
C LEU A 57 -41.83 0.97 -5.34
N SER A 58 -42.01 1.81 -6.36
CA SER A 58 -41.05 2.82 -6.77
C SER A 58 -40.75 3.81 -5.64
N SER A 59 -41.76 4.31 -4.94
CA SER A 59 -41.59 5.22 -3.79
C SER A 59 -40.79 4.57 -2.65
N VAL A 60 -41.09 3.29 -2.34
CA VAL A 60 -40.36 2.55 -1.30
C VAL A 60 -38.94 2.23 -1.71
N LEU A 61 -38.70 1.92 -2.98
CA LEU A 61 -37.33 1.72 -3.49
C LEU A 61 -36.46 2.99 -3.43
N GLN A 62 -37.11 4.18 -3.56
CA GLN A 62 -36.39 5.46 -3.48
C GLN A 62 -36.11 5.91 -2.04
N ASN A 63 -37.05 5.70 -1.11
CA ASN A 63 -37.02 6.36 0.20
C ASN A 63 -37.17 5.37 1.38
N GLY A 64 -37.42 4.10 1.11
CA GLY A 64 -37.65 3.08 2.12
C GLY A 64 -36.50 2.10 2.32
N THR A 65 -36.83 0.97 3.01
CA THR A 65 -35.87 -0.13 3.22
C THR A 65 -36.16 -1.32 2.29
N ILE A 66 -35.18 -2.21 2.15
CA ILE A 66 -35.32 -3.45 1.36
C ILE A 66 -36.45 -4.32 1.94
N GLU A 67 -36.59 -4.38 3.26
CA GLU A 67 -37.63 -5.12 3.95
C GLU A 67 -39.03 -4.56 3.63
N GLN A 68 -39.17 -3.24 3.61
CA GLN A 68 -40.39 -2.57 3.19
C GLN A 68 -40.76 -2.87 1.74
N ALA A 69 -39.76 -2.86 0.84
CA ALA A 69 -39.96 -3.23 -0.56
C ALA A 69 -40.37 -4.70 -0.70
N LEU A 70 -39.74 -5.63 0.01
CA LEU A 70 -40.08 -7.05 0.01
C LEU A 70 -41.48 -7.30 0.58
N SER A 71 -41.92 -6.58 1.62
CA SER A 71 -43.27 -6.73 2.20
C SER A 71 -44.38 -6.35 1.22
N LEU A 72 -44.13 -5.43 0.29
CA LEU A 72 -45.11 -5.09 -0.74
C LEU A 72 -45.44 -6.26 -1.67
N PHE A 73 -44.45 -7.16 -1.93
CA PHE A 73 -44.71 -8.35 -2.74
C PHE A 73 -45.63 -9.39 -2.10
N GLU A 74 -45.95 -9.26 -0.79
CA GLU A 74 -46.97 -10.07 -0.13
C GLU A 74 -48.40 -9.69 -0.58
N SER A 75 -48.58 -8.45 -1.00
CA SER A 75 -49.82 -7.86 -1.47
C SER A 75 -49.82 -7.55 -2.99
N ILE A 76 -48.95 -8.21 -3.76
CA ILE A 76 -48.87 -8.00 -5.21
C ILE A 76 -50.21 -8.37 -5.88
N PRO A 77 -50.72 -7.55 -6.80
CA PRO A 77 -51.93 -7.88 -7.58
C PRO A 77 -51.78 -9.22 -8.34
N GLU A 78 -52.88 -9.96 -8.43
CA GLU A 78 -52.86 -11.35 -8.97
C GLU A 78 -52.27 -11.44 -10.37
N ASN A 79 -52.62 -10.49 -11.21
CA ASN A 79 -52.10 -10.41 -12.60
C ASN A 79 -50.61 -10.03 -12.72
N LEU A 80 -50.02 -9.47 -11.67
CA LEU A 80 -48.57 -9.14 -11.61
C LEU A 80 -47.72 -10.24 -10.93
N LYS A 81 -48.37 -11.24 -10.31
CA LYS A 81 -47.64 -12.30 -9.57
C LYS A 81 -46.64 -13.10 -10.41
N ASN A 82 -46.87 -13.20 -11.71
CA ASN A 82 -46.07 -13.94 -12.64
C ASN A 82 -45.25 -13.02 -13.58
N ASP A 83 -45.24 -11.73 -13.32
CA ASP A 83 -44.46 -10.78 -14.08
C ASP A 83 -42.95 -11.05 -13.89
N THR A 84 -42.23 -11.33 -14.98
CA THR A 84 -40.84 -11.72 -14.93
C THR A 84 -39.94 -10.63 -14.42
N GLU A 85 -40.19 -9.35 -14.78
CA GLU A 85 -39.37 -8.22 -14.34
C GLU A 85 -39.52 -7.98 -12.85
N LEU A 86 -40.77 -8.00 -12.33
CA LEU A 86 -41.06 -7.87 -10.91
C LEU A 86 -40.52 -9.04 -10.08
N LEU A 87 -40.55 -10.25 -10.61
CA LEU A 87 -39.93 -11.42 -9.96
C LEU A 87 -38.39 -11.33 -9.94
N CYS A 88 -37.78 -10.84 -11.02
CA CYS A 88 -36.35 -10.56 -11.04
C CYS A 88 -35.96 -9.48 -10.03
N LEU A 89 -36.74 -8.40 -9.93
CA LEU A 89 -36.55 -7.38 -8.90
C LEU A 89 -36.67 -7.97 -7.50
N LYS A 90 -37.72 -8.77 -7.23
CA LYS A 90 -37.88 -9.47 -5.96
C LYS A 90 -36.67 -10.35 -5.63
N GLY A 91 -36.21 -11.11 -6.61
CA GLY A 91 -35.01 -11.94 -6.48
C GLY A 91 -33.77 -11.13 -6.12
N SER A 92 -33.55 -9.99 -6.75
CA SER A 92 -32.44 -9.07 -6.48
C SER A 92 -32.54 -8.45 -5.07
N LEU A 93 -33.74 -8.06 -4.63
CA LEU A 93 -33.95 -7.56 -3.26
C LEU A 93 -33.69 -8.66 -2.21
N LEU A 94 -34.09 -9.91 -2.49
CA LEU A 94 -33.81 -11.05 -1.62
C LEU A 94 -32.29 -11.30 -1.51
N LEU A 95 -31.55 -11.22 -2.62
CA LEU A 95 -30.07 -11.30 -2.61
C LEU A 95 -29.47 -10.20 -1.73
N SER A 96 -29.93 -8.97 -1.90
CA SER A 96 -29.46 -7.82 -1.12
C SER A 96 -29.76 -7.94 0.38
N SER A 97 -30.85 -8.62 0.75
CA SER A 97 -31.21 -8.92 2.15
C SER A 97 -30.55 -10.21 2.69
N GLY A 98 -29.67 -10.87 1.92
CA GLY A 98 -29.00 -12.10 2.31
C GLY A 98 -29.85 -13.37 2.22
N LYS A 99 -31.07 -13.28 1.68
CA LYS A 99 -32.01 -14.41 1.52
C LYS A 99 -31.74 -15.17 0.22
N THR A 100 -30.50 -15.63 0.03
CA THR A 100 -29.99 -16.20 -1.22
C THR A 100 -30.78 -17.42 -1.70
N GLU A 101 -31.19 -18.30 -0.79
CA GLU A 101 -31.96 -19.51 -1.16
C GLU A 101 -33.34 -19.20 -1.72
N GLN A 102 -34.00 -18.12 -1.21
CA GLN A 102 -35.30 -17.69 -1.74
C GLN A 102 -35.12 -17.05 -3.13
N ALA A 103 -34.06 -16.27 -3.32
CA ALA A 103 -33.73 -15.70 -4.61
C ALA A 103 -33.42 -16.79 -5.65
N GLU A 104 -32.69 -17.85 -5.26
CA GLU A 104 -32.36 -18.99 -6.12
C GLU A 104 -33.62 -19.71 -6.62
N LYS A 105 -34.60 -19.95 -5.74
CA LYS A 105 -35.87 -20.58 -6.15
C LYS A 105 -36.58 -19.77 -7.22
N ILE A 106 -36.63 -18.44 -7.07
CA ILE A 106 -37.22 -17.55 -8.08
C ILE A 106 -36.40 -17.61 -9.37
N ALA A 107 -35.08 -17.43 -9.27
CA ALA A 107 -34.18 -17.41 -10.41
C ALA A 107 -34.25 -18.71 -11.25
N SER A 108 -34.24 -19.87 -10.58
CA SER A 108 -34.33 -21.19 -11.24
C SER A 108 -35.68 -21.38 -11.93
N SER A 109 -36.80 -21.03 -11.25
CA SER A 109 -38.13 -21.12 -11.86
C SER A 109 -38.29 -20.22 -13.09
N LEU A 110 -37.73 -19.00 -13.03
CA LEU A 110 -37.75 -18.10 -14.18
C LEU A 110 -36.86 -18.62 -15.33
N PHE A 111 -35.70 -19.18 -15.01
CA PHE A 111 -34.77 -19.71 -16.01
C PHE A 111 -35.35 -20.90 -16.76
N GLU A 112 -36.17 -21.74 -16.11
CA GLU A 112 -36.88 -22.83 -16.78
C GLU A 112 -37.90 -22.32 -17.83
N LYS A 113 -38.54 -21.17 -17.55
CA LYS A 113 -39.55 -20.57 -18.42
C LYS A 113 -38.93 -19.70 -19.51
N GLU A 114 -37.92 -18.92 -19.17
CA GLU A 114 -37.33 -17.87 -20.02
C GLU A 114 -35.80 -17.95 -20.05
N PRO A 115 -35.20 -19.05 -20.57
CA PRO A 115 -33.75 -19.29 -20.48
C PRO A 115 -32.87 -18.31 -21.27
N LYS A 116 -33.47 -17.46 -22.11
CA LYS A 116 -32.76 -16.45 -22.91
C LYS A 116 -33.08 -15.00 -22.47
N ASN A 117 -33.94 -14.83 -21.49
CA ASN A 117 -34.26 -13.50 -20.96
C ASN A 117 -33.07 -12.96 -20.21
N ILE A 118 -32.64 -11.73 -20.52
CA ILE A 118 -31.40 -11.14 -20.00
C ILE A 118 -31.48 -10.87 -18.51
N GLU A 119 -32.63 -10.39 -17.99
CA GLU A 119 -32.88 -10.13 -16.58
C GLU A 119 -32.84 -11.43 -15.78
N VAL A 120 -33.42 -12.49 -16.32
CA VAL A 120 -33.39 -13.83 -15.72
C VAL A 120 -31.96 -14.38 -15.67
N LEU A 121 -31.21 -14.23 -16.75
CA LEU A 121 -29.79 -14.62 -16.79
C LEU A 121 -28.97 -13.81 -15.76
N ASN A 122 -29.18 -12.51 -15.67
CA ASN A 122 -28.50 -11.63 -14.70
C ASN A 122 -28.84 -12.06 -13.26
N LEU A 123 -30.11 -12.32 -12.94
CA LEU A 123 -30.49 -12.80 -11.61
C LEU A 123 -29.80 -14.13 -11.25
N ASN A 124 -29.78 -15.09 -12.18
CA ASN A 124 -29.10 -16.38 -11.98
C ASN A 124 -27.57 -16.22 -11.83
N PHE A 125 -26.96 -15.31 -12.59
CA PHE A 125 -25.56 -14.94 -12.44
C PHE A 125 -25.28 -14.38 -11.04
N MET A 126 -26.11 -13.44 -10.56
CA MET A 126 -25.97 -12.85 -9.22
C MET A 126 -26.12 -13.89 -8.11
N VAL A 127 -27.09 -14.81 -8.23
CA VAL A 127 -27.25 -15.96 -7.31
C VAL A 127 -25.98 -16.81 -7.28
N ALA A 128 -25.48 -17.21 -8.45
CA ALA A 128 -24.27 -18.02 -8.56
C ALA A 128 -23.04 -17.30 -7.99
N LYS A 129 -22.91 -15.99 -8.23
CA LYS A 129 -21.85 -15.13 -7.68
C LYS A 129 -21.89 -15.13 -6.14
N GLN A 130 -23.06 -14.90 -5.55
CA GLN A 130 -23.22 -14.82 -4.09
C GLN A 130 -22.99 -16.18 -3.40
N LYS A 131 -23.38 -17.29 -4.03
CA LYS A 131 -23.11 -18.65 -3.55
C LYS A 131 -21.65 -19.09 -3.74
N GLY A 132 -20.85 -18.37 -4.52
CA GLY A 132 -19.51 -18.78 -4.90
C GLY A 132 -19.47 -19.93 -5.90
N ASP A 133 -20.58 -20.20 -6.59
CA ASP A 133 -20.68 -21.24 -7.61
C ASP A 133 -20.01 -20.80 -8.92
N LYS A 134 -18.74 -21.14 -9.03
CA LYS A 134 -17.89 -20.74 -10.16
C LYS A 134 -18.37 -21.32 -11.50
N VAL A 135 -18.97 -22.51 -11.48
CA VAL A 135 -19.40 -23.20 -12.71
C VAL A 135 -20.63 -22.51 -13.29
N ASN A 136 -21.68 -22.34 -12.49
CA ASN A 136 -22.87 -21.66 -12.94
C ASN A 136 -22.62 -20.17 -13.21
N LYS A 137 -21.78 -19.50 -12.41
CA LYS A 137 -21.35 -18.13 -12.68
C LYS A 137 -20.75 -17.99 -14.09
N ALA A 138 -19.78 -18.83 -14.44
CA ALA A 138 -19.15 -18.80 -15.77
C ALA A 138 -20.14 -19.14 -16.90
N LYS A 139 -21.06 -20.09 -16.66
CA LYS A 139 -22.13 -20.46 -17.62
C LYS A 139 -23.02 -19.24 -17.91
N PHE A 140 -23.52 -18.56 -16.88
CA PHE A 140 -24.42 -17.42 -17.06
C PHE A 140 -23.72 -16.21 -17.67
N ILE A 141 -22.47 -15.89 -17.27
CA ILE A 141 -21.65 -14.87 -17.93
C ILE A 141 -21.56 -15.12 -19.44
N LYS A 142 -21.26 -16.37 -19.84
CA LYS A 142 -21.17 -16.74 -21.27
C LYS A 142 -22.49 -16.51 -22.00
N GLN A 143 -23.63 -16.86 -21.39
CA GLN A 143 -24.95 -16.67 -21.98
C GLN A 143 -25.33 -15.20 -22.10
N ILE A 144 -25.06 -14.40 -21.06
CA ILE A 144 -25.28 -12.94 -21.04
C ILE A 144 -24.46 -12.30 -22.19
N LEU A 145 -23.16 -12.59 -22.25
CA LEU A 145 -22.27 -11.97 -23.26
C LEU A 145 -22.56 -12.46 -24.70
N ALA A 146 -23.26 -13.57 -24.89
CA ALA A 146 -23.72 -14.00 -26.19
C ALA A 146 -24.90 -13.16 -26.71
N ILE A 147 -25.69 -12.57 -25.80
CA ILE A 147 -26.82 -11.68 -26.09
C ILE A 147 -26.36 -10.21 -26.07
N GLU A 148 -25.66 -9.83 -25.00
CA GLU A 148 -25.15 -8.48 -24.75
C GLU A 148 -23.62 -8.48 -24.59
N PRO A 149 -22.83 -8.39 -25.66
CA PRO A 149 -21.35 -8.47 -25.59
C PRO A 149 -20.70 -7.39 -24.71
N TYR A 150 -21.41 -6.30 -24.46
CA TYR A 150 -20.95 -5.17 -23.65
C TYR A 150 -21.69 -5.05 -22.31
N ASN A 151 -22.40 -6.10 -21.86
CA ASN A 151 -23.04 -6.08 -20.55
C ASN A 151 -22.01 -5.73 -19.47
N ALA A 152 -22.33 -4.69 -18.68
CA ALA A 152 -21.35 -4.11 -17.78
C ALA A 152 -20.94 -5.07 -16.66
N GLU A 153 -21.91 -5.67 -15.96
CA GLU A 153 -21.66 -6.55 -14.81
C GLU A 153 -20.88 -7.80 -15.23
N ALA A 154 -21.26 -8.43 -16.34
CA ALA A 154 -20.59 -9.63 -16.84
C ALA A 154 -19.12 -9.33 -17.26
N ASN A 155 -18.88 -8.20 -17.89
CA ASN A 155 -17.52 -7.80 -18.26
C ASN A 155 -16.69 -7.36 -17.03
N ILE A 156 -17.27 -6.69 -16.02
CA ILE A 156 -16.58 -6.34 -14.77
C ILE A 156 -16.14 -7.61 -14.05
N GLU A 157 -17.01 -8.60 -13.92
CA GLU A 157 -16.66 -9.88 -13.27
C GLU A 157 -15.49 -10.59 -13.95
N LEU A 158 -15.46 -10.62 -15.29
CA LEU A 158 -14.31 -11.15 -16.03
C LEU A 158 -13.05 -10.29 -15.83
N ALA A 159 -13.20 -8.97 -15.76
CA ALA A 159 -12.10 -8.07 -15.51
C ALA A 159 -11.48 -8.30 -14.13
N ASP A 160 -12.31 -8.46 -13.09
CA ASP A 160 -11.88 -8.74 -11.73
C ASP A 160 -11.13 -10.06 -11.62
N GLU A 161 -11.64 -11.11 -12.30
CA GLU A 161 -10.94 -12.39 -12.36
C GLU A 161 -9.55 -12.28 -13.01
N GLN A 162 -9.41 -11.49 -14.06
CA GLN A 162 -8.11 -11.25 -14.69
C GLN A 162 -7.21 -10.38 -13.82
N SER A 163 -7.76 -9.39 -13.13
CA SER A 163 -7.05 -8.53 -12.20
C SER A 163 -6.46 -9.33 -11.03
N LEU A 164 -7.22 -10.26 -10.45
CA LEU A 164 -6.73 -11.17 -9.40
C LEU A 164 -5.57 -12.04 -9.88
N LYS A 165 -5.57 -12.43 -11.17
CA LYS A 165 -4.47 -13.16 -11.82
C LYS A 165 -3.31 -12.24 -12.24
N LYS A 166 -3.40 -10.93 -11.98
CA LYS A 166 -2.44 -9.89 -12.42
C LYS A 166 -2.31 -9.78 -13.94
N ASN A 167 -3.32 -10.24 -14.68
CA ASN A 167 -3.37 -10.07 -16.12
C ASN A 167 -3.98 -8.72 -16.47
N TRP A 168 -3.20 -7.66 -16.22
CA TRP A 168 -3.65 -6.26 -16.30
C TRP A 168 -4.21 -5.88 -17.66
N ARG A 169 -3.62 -6.42 -18.76
CA ARG A 169 -4.07 -6.16 -20.13
C ARG A 169 -5.49 -6.67 -20.36
N ASN A 170 -5.74 -7.95 -20.04
CA ASN A 170 -7.05 -8.54 -20.24
C ASN A 170 -8.09 -7.91 -19.30
N ALA A 171 -7.72 -7.64 -18.05
CA ALA A 171 -8.60 -6.95 -17.09
C ALA A 171 -9.01 -5.58 -17.66
N ARG A 172 -8.05 -4.76 -18.12
CA ARG A 172 -8.33 -3.47 -18.75
C ARG A 172 -9.29 -3.60 -19.93
N ASP A 173 -9.07 -4.58 -20.79
CA ASP A 173 -9.88 -4.76 -22.00
C ASP A 173 -11.32 -5.16 -21.67
N TYR A 174 -11.54 -5.94 -20.60
CA TYR A 174 -12.88 -6.24 -20.10
C TYR A 174 -13.54 -5.03 -19.43
N TYR A 175 -12.85 -4.28 -18.57
CA TYR A 175 -13.39 -3.02 -18.03
C TYR A 175 -13.76 -2.04 -19.15
N LYS A 176 -12.94 -1.96 -20.21
CA LYS A 176 -13.26 -1.14 -21.38
C LYS A 176 -14.55 -1.59 -22.07
N LYS A 177 -14.79 -2.90 -22.20
CA LYS A 177 -16.06 -3.45 -22.73
C LYS A 177 -17.24 -3.09 -21.82
N ALA A 178 -17.07 -3.17 -20.49
CA ALA A 178 -18.09 -2.73 -19.56
C ALA A 178 -18.44 -1.26 -19.75
N LEU A 179 -17.44 -0.39 -19.96
CA LEU A 179 -17.62 1.04 -20.27
C LEU A 179 -18.23 1.33 -21.64
N PHE A 180 -18.21 0.39 -22.57
CA PHE A 180 -19.00 0.50 -23.81
C PHE A 180 -20.49 0.30 -23.54
N GLY A 181 -20.85 -0.60 -22.64
CA GLY A 181 -22.25 -0.83 -22.23
C GLY A 181 -22.77 0.29 -21.32
N ASP A 182 -21.98 0.67 -20.32
CA ASP A 182 -22.32 1.78 -19.40
C ASP A 182 -21.10 2.69 -19.18
N ARG A 183 -21.10 3.85 -19.82
CA ARG A 183 -20.01 4.84 -19.76
C ARG A 183 -19.85 5.50 -18.40
N THR A 184 -20.85 5.39 -17.54
CA THR A 184 -20.91 6.02 -16.22
C THR A 184 -20.74 5.02 -15.07
N ASN A 185 -20.51 3.75 -15.39
CA ASN A 185 -20.30 2.73 -14.40
C ASN A 185 -19.04 3.02 -13.56
N GLU A 186 -19.24 3.33 -12.28
CA GLU A 186 -18.17 3.74 -11.37
C GLU A 186 -17.14 2.64 -11.14
N GLU A 187 -17.60 1.39 -11.01
CA GLU A 187 -16.73 0.22 -10.77
C GLU A 187 -15.85 -0.04 -12.00
N ALA A 188 -16.44 0.04 -13.19
CA ALA A 188 -15.69 -0.11 -14.43
C ALA A 188 -14.70 1.04 -14.66
N LEU A 189 -15.08 2.29 -14.35
CA LEU A 189 -14.16 3.44 -14.42
C LEU A 189 -13.00 3.29 -13.45
N LEU A 190 -13.27 2.89 -12.21
CA LEU A 190 -12.24 2.66 -11.22
C LEU A 190 -11.30 1.51 -11.62
N GLY A 191 -11.88 0.38 -12.04
CA GLY A 191 -11.13 -0.78 -12.48
C GLY A 191 -10.27 -0.49 -13.71
N TYR A 192 -10.84 0.16 -14.73
CA TYR A 192 -10.10 0.58 -15.93
C TYR A 192 -8.94 1.52 -15.58
N GLY A 193 -9.21 2.56 -14.78
CA GLY A 193 -8.19 3.50 -14.33
C GLY A 193 -7.06 2.82 -13.56
N LYS A 194 -7.39 1.89 -12.65
CA LYS A 194 -6.38 1.08 -11.91
C LYS A 194 -5.52 0.24 -12.84
N MET A 195 -6.13 -0.44 -13.82
CA MET A 195 -5.38 -1.27 -14.76
C MET A 195 -4.45 -0.40 -15.62
N CYS A 196 -4.92 0.76 -16.09
CA CYS A 196 -4.10 1.71 -16.84
C CYS A 196 -2.94 2.25 -15.97
N TYR A 197 -3.20 2.58 -14.70
CA TYR A 197 -2.16 3.00 -13.75
C TYR A 197 -1.06 1.95 -13.57
N TYR A 198 -1.43 0.66 -13.34
CA TYR A 198 -0.45 -0.42 -13.22
C TYR A 198 0.32 -0.72 -14.51
N MET A 199 -0.23 -0.35 -15.66
CA MET A 199 0.39 -0.49 -16.98
C MET A 199 1.16 0.77 -17.41
N GLU A 200 1.28 1.77 -16.55
CA GLU A 200 1.94 3.05 -16.82
C GLU A 200 1.31 3.81 -18.03
N LYS A 201 -0.02 3.65 -18.20
CA LYS A 201 -0.82 4.38 -19.19
C LYS A 201 -1.50 5.57 -18.51
N ASP A 202 -0.69 6.58 -18.18
CA ASP A 202 -1.09 7.67 -17.29
C ASP A 202 -2.25 8.51 -17.85
N ASP A 203 -2.30 8.77 -19.15
CA ASP A 203 -3.38 9.59 -19.75
C ASP A 203 -4.73 8.85 -19.67
N ASP A 204 -4.77 7.57 -20.04
CA ASP A 204 -5.98 6.74 -19.94
C ASP A 204 -6.46 6.62 -18.47
N ALA A 205 -5.52 6.45 -17.53
CA ALA A 205 -5.83 6.31 -16.13
C ALA A 205 -6.38 7.63 -15.55
N LYS A 206 -5.75 8.76 -15.87
CA LYS A 206 -6.20 10.10 -15.44
C LYS A 206 -7.57 10.43 -16.00
N ASP A 207 -7.84 10.12 -17.27
CA ASP A 207 -9.18 10.32 -17.86
C ASP A 207 -10.24 9.54 -17.07
N ALA A 208 -10.00 8.25 -16.84
CA ALA A 208 -10.94 7.41 -16.10
C ALA A 208 -11.19 7.92 -14.68
N PHE A 209 -10.14 8.26 -13.94
CA PHE A 209 -10.27 8.78 -12.58
C PHE A 209 -10.95 10.15 -12.53
N ASN A 210 -10.66 11.05 -13.49
CA ASN A 210 -11.34 12.35 -13.59
C ASN A 210 -12.83 12.20 -13.92
N ARG A 211 -13.18 11.25 -14.77
CA ARG A 211 -14.59 10.95 -15.08
C ARG A 211 -15.30 10.40 -13.83
N LEU A 212 -14.68 9.46 -13.14
CA LEU A 212 -15.23 8.93 -11.88
C LEU A 212 -15.34 10.02 -10.80
N TYR A 213 -14.34 10.89 -10.67
CA TYR A 213 -14.37 12.01 -9.73
C TYR A 213 -15.53 12.98 -10.00
N LYS A 214 -15.85 13.23 -11.27
CA LYS A 214 -17.01 14.05 -11.65
C LYS A 214 -18.34 13.42 -11.28
N LEU A 215 -18.43 12.10 -11.35
CA LEU A 215 -19.63 11.34 -10.97
C LEU A 215 -19.76 11.23 -9.43
N ASN A 216 -18.67 10.91 -8.78
CA ASN A 216 -18.61 10.67 -7.35
C ASN A 216 -17.34 11.28 -6.73
N PRO A 217 -17.34 12.58 -6.38
CA PRO A 217 -16.20 13.25 -5.77
C PRO A 217 -15.79 12.66 -4.40
N ASN A 218 -16.70 11.93 -3.76
CA ASN A 218 -16.50 11.30 -2.47
C ASN A 218 -16.00 9.85 -2.58
N ASN A 219 -15.66 9.35 -3.77
CA ASN A 219 -15.05 8.02 -3.88
C ASN A 219 -13.62 8.05 -3.27
N PRO A 220 -13.34 7.28 -2.18
CA PRO A 220 -12.06 7.38 -1.50
C PRO A 220 -10.89 6.87 -2.35
N GLN A 221 -11.13 5.83 -3.16
CA GLN A 221 -10.08 5.27 -4.01
C GLN A 221 -9.69 6.24 -5.13
N VAL A 222 -10.67 6.90 -5.76
CA VAL A 222 -10.38 7.89 -6.80
C VAL A 222 -9.59 9.08 -6.25
N ASN A 223 -9.97 9.55 -5.07
CA ASN A 223 -9.22 10.62 -4.39
C ASN A 223 -7.77 10.17 -4.10
N SER A 224 -7.56 8.94 -3.64
CA SER A 224 -6.20 8.41 -3.43
C SER A 224 -5.38 8.39 -4.73
N TYR A 225 -5.94 7.92 -5.84
CA TYR A 225 -5.21 7.89 -7.11
C TYR A 225 -4.94 9.29 -7.68
N LEU A 226 -5.90 10.21 -7.61
CA LEU A 226 -5.68 11.60 -8.02
C LEU A 226 -4.61 12.26 -7.15
N GLY A 227 -4.64 12.03 -5.84
CA GLY A 227 -3.58 12.48 -4.93
C GLY A 227 -2.20 11.94 -5.30
N LYS A 228 -2.09 10.66 -5.69
CA LYS A 228 -0.82 10.07 -6.15
C LYS A 228 -0.30 10.75 -7.42
N TYR A 229 -1.16 11.05 -8.38
CA TYR A 229 -0.76 11.79 -9.58
C TYR A 229 -0.30 13.22 -9.27
N GLU A 230 -0.96 13.91 -8.36
CA GLU A 230 -0.50 15.24 -7.93
C GLU A 230 0.86 15.15 -7.22
N ALA A 231 1.09 14.12 -6.40
CA ALA A 231 2.36 13.88 -5.72
C ALA A 231 3.50 13.52 -6.71
N GLU A 232 3.23 12.72 -7.74
CA GLU A 232 4.18 12.41 -8.80
C GLU A 232 4.63 13.69 -9.56
N ASN A 233 3.73 14.68 -9.67
CA ASN A 233 4.02 16.00 -10.21
C ASN A 233 4.55 16.99 -9.15
N THR A 234 4.98 16.50 -7.98
CA THR A 234 5.48 17.30 -6.86
C THR A 234 4.47 18.31 -6.27
N GLN A 235 3.19 18.21 -6.63
CA GLN A 235 2.11 19.05 -6.13
C GLN A 235 1.57 18.51 -4.79
N TYR A 236 2.45 18.35 -3.80
CA TYR A 236 2.14 17.67 -2.54
C TYR A 236 0.99 18.31 -1.76
N LYS A 237 0.81 19.64 -1.82
CA LYS A 237 -0.32 20.32 -1.16
C LYS A 237 -1.67 19.84 -1.71
N LYS A 238 -1.81 19.75 -3.03
CA LYS A 238 -3.03 19.22 -3.65
C LYS A 238 -3.20 17.73 -3.37
N ALA A 239 -2.12 16.96 -3.40
CA ALA A 239 -2.14 15.55 -3.04
C ALA A 239 -2.70 15.33 -1.62
N ILE A 240 -2.30 16.18 -0.67
CA ILE A 240 -2.79 16.16 0.72
C ILE A 240 -4.29 16.48 0.79
N GLU A 241 -4.81 17.39 -0.01
CA GLU A 241 -6.26 17.69 -0.06
C GLU A 241 -7.07 16.47 -0.50
N TYR A 242 -6.64 15.80 -1.56
CA TYR A 242 -7.28 14.58 -2.04
C TYR A 242 -7.22 13.46 -1.01
N ILE A 243 -6.06 13.19 -0.42
CA ILE A 243 -5.94 12.06 0.52
C ILE A 243 -6.70 12.32 1.82
N LYS A 244 -6.79 13.56 2.30
CA LYS A 244 -7.63 13.92 3.44
C LYS A 244 -9.10 13.65 3.16
N THR A 245 -9.57 13.88 1.93
CA THR A 245 -10.92 13.51 1.52
C THR A 245 -11.13 12.00 1.57
N ALA A 246 -10.17 11.21 1.06
CA ALA A 246 -10.22 9.75 1.14
C ALA A 246 -10.26 9.24 2.59
N ILE A 247 -9.41 9.79 3.47
CA ILE A 247 -9.37 9.44 4.91
C ILE A 247 -10.68 9.78 5.61
N LYS A 248 -11.29 10.92 5.29
CA LYS A 248 -12.57 11.31 5.91
C LYS A 248 -13.68 10.29 5.64
N ILE A 249 -13.63 9.63 4.49
CA ILE A 249 -14.65 8.66 4.06
C ILE A 249 -14.30 7.25 4.57
N ASP A 250 -13.04 6.85 4.43
CA ASP A 250 -12.53 5.55 4.88
C ASP A 250 -11.25 5.74 5.72
N PRO A 251 -11.40 6.07 7.02
CA PRO A 251 -10.28 6.27 7.93
C PRO A 251 -9.57 4.96 8.31
N SER A 252 -10.13 3.80 7.95
CA SER A 252 -9.57 2.49 8.28
C SER A 252 -8.54 1.99 7.26
N ASN A 253 -8.37 2.68 6.14
CA ASN A 253 -7.41 2.33 5.12
C ASN A 253 -6.01 2.88 5.46
N THR A 254 -5.13 2.00 5.87
CA THR A 254 -3.77 2.32 6.32
C THR A 254 -2.92 2.97 5.23
N ASP A 255 -3.12 2.59 3.95
CA ASP A 255 -2.36 3.17 2.83
C ASP A 255 -2.58 4.69 2.71
N TYR A 256 -3.79 5.18 3.02
CA TYR A 256 -4.07 6.62 2.98
C TYR A 256 -3.28 7.41 4.02
N TRP A 257 -3.09 6.85 5.20
CA TRP A 257 -2.28 7.45 6.26
C TRP A 257 -0.79 7.42 5.92
N PHE A 258 -0.31 6.38 5.23
CA PHE A 258 1.05 6.35 4.72
C PHE A 258 1.29 7.42 3.65
N ASP A 259 0.36 7.57 2.71
CA ASP A 259 0.43 8.59 1.67
C ASP A 259 0.39 9.99 2.29
N LEU A 260 -0.55 10.26 3.23
CA LEU A 260 -0.63 11.54 3.94
C LEU A 260 0.68 11.87 4.67
N GLY A 261 1.23 10.93 5.42
CA GLY A 261 2.48 11.13 6.16
C GLY A 261 3.66 11.43 5.22
N THR A 262 3.75 10.68 4.12
CA THR A 262 4.80 10.86 3.12
C THR A 262 4.73 12.24 2.47
N TRP A 263 3.55 12.67 2.04
CA TRP A 263 3.38 13.97 1.39
C TRP A 263 3.49 15.14 2.38
N SER A 264 3.05 14.97 3.63
CA SER A 264 3.28 15.95 4.70
C SER A 264 4.77 16.17 4.93
N ARG A 265 5.57 15.09 5.04
CA ARG A 265 7.03 15.19 5.16
C ARG A 265 7.64 15.93 3.98
N MET A 266 7.19 15.67 2.74
CA MET A 266 7.69 16.32 1.53
C MET A 266 7.37 17.83 1.49
N THR A 267 6.35 18.28 2.21
CA THR A 267 6.04 19.73 2.38
C THR A 267 6.74 20.37 3.59
N GLY A 268 7.52 19.61 4.36
CA GLY A 268 8.14 20.07 5.61
C GLY A 268 7.21 20.04 6.82
N ASP A 269 5.98 19.54 6.69
CA ASP A 269 5.06 19.33 7.80
C ASP A 269 5.40 18.01 8.53
N TYR A 270 6.48 18.06 9.30
CA TYR A 270 6.96 16.91 10.08
C TYR A 270 5.97 16.48 11.16
N SER A 271 5.23 17.40 11.74
CA SER A 271 4.18 17.10 12.74
C SER A 271 3.01 16.34 12.13
N GLY A 272 2.56 16.79 10.96
CA GLY A 272 1.53 16.09 10.18
C GLY A 272 1.98 14.70 9.75
N ALA A 273 3.24 14.56 9.32
CA ALA A 273 3.82 13.27 8.96
C ALA A 273 3.86 12.29 10.15
N GLU A 274 4.34 12.77 11.30
CA GLU A 274 4.39 11.99 12.55
C GLU A 274 2.99 11.50 12.95
N SER A 275 2.01 12.41 12.96
CA SER A 275 0.63 12.10 13.30
C SER A 275 0.03 11.05 12.36
N ALA A 276 0.20 11.22 11.05
CA ALA A 276 -0.34 10.30 10.06
C ALA A 276 0.28 8.90 10.17
N TRP A 277 1.60 8.79 10.31
CA TRP A 277 2.26 7.49 10.44
C TRP A 277 1.97 6.80 11.78
N LYS A 278 1.75 7.56 12.86
CA LYS A 278 1.24 7.00 14.12
C LYS A 278 -0.15 6.41 13.98
N GLN A 279 -1.03 7.02 13.19
CA GLN A 279 -2.34 6.45 12.87
C GLN A 279 -2.19 5.16 12.04
N ALA A 280 -1.29 5.14 11.05
CA ALA A 280 -1.01 3.92 10.29
C ALA A 280 -0.52 2.78 11.19
N VAL A 281 0.37 3.05 12.14
CA VAL A 281 0.84 2.08 13.14
C VAL A 281 -0.30 1.61 14.05
N ALA A 282 -1.19 2.50 14.46
CA ALA A 282 -2.35 2.13 15.29
C ALA A 282 -3.33 1.21 14.57
N LEU A 283 -3.50 1.39 13.25
CA LEU A 283 -4.35 0.53 12.42
C LEU A 283 -3.71 -0.83 12.13
N GLU A 284 -2.42 -0.85 11.86
CA GLU A 284 -1.65 -2.07 11.53
C GLU A 284 -0.38 -2.19 12.37
N PRO A 285 -0.48 -2.56 13.68
CA PRO A 285 0.66 -2.58 14.60
C PRO A 285 1.72 -3.65 14.25
N GLU A 286 1.38 -4.63 13.44
CA GLU A 286 2.32 -5.66 12.97
C GLU A 286 3.04 -5.26 11.66
N TYR A 287 2.67 -4.14 11.05
CA TYR A 287 3.26 -3.72 9.79
C TYR A 287 4.48 -2.82 10.02
N PHE A 288 5.66 -3.37 9.83
CA PHE A 288 6.95 -2.76 10.19
C PHE A 288 7.22 -1.41 9.52
N LEU A 289 6.63 -1.12 8.34
CA LEU A 289 6.92 0.12 7.60
C LEU A 289 6.49 1.38 8.35
N GLY A 290 5.43 1.33 9.14
CA GLY A 290 5.01 2.47 9.96
C GLY A 290 6.10 2.88 10.96
N TYR A 291 6.69 1.88 11.61
CA TYR A 291 7.82 2.12 12.53
C TYR A 291 9.06 2.61 11.79
N ALA A 292 9.35 2.07 10.60
CA ALA A 292 10.50 2.50 9.79
C ALA A 292 10.37 3.96 9.34
N TYR A 293 9.18 4.40 8.94
CA TYR A 293 8.93 5.80 8.57
C TYR A 293 9.08 6.75 9.77
N LEU A 294 8.53 6.38 10.92
CA LEU A 294 8.68 7.18 12.16
C LEU A 294 10.15 7.22 12.61
N ALA A 295 10.86 6.08 12.55
CA ALA A 295 12.28 6.04 12.87
C ALA A 295 13.10 7.00 11.99
N GLY A 296 12.86 6.97 10.67
CA GLY A 296 13.52 7.86 9.72
C GLY A 296 13.18 9.33 9.95
N LEU A 297 11.93 9.64 10.29
CA LEU A 297 11.49 10.99 10.60
C LEU A 297 12.19 11.56 11.84
N TYR A 298 12.22 10.79 12.93
CA TYR A 298 12.89 11.20 14.16
C TYR A 298 14.40 11.33 13.96
N ASP A 299 14.99 10.45 13.17
CA ASP A 299 16.41 10.52 12.84
C ASP A 299 16.74 11.78 12.03
N GLU A 300 15.92 12.13 11.04
CA GLU A 300 16.03 13.38 10.28
C GLU A 300 15.92 14.65 11.15
N GLN A 301 15.09 14.58 12.18
CA GLN A 301 14.92 15.68 13.14
C GLN A 301 16.00 15.71 14.25
N GLY A 302 16.93 14.77 14.27
CA GLY A 302 17.93 14.63 15.32
C GLY A 302 17.38 14.13 16.66
N ARG A 303 16.14 13.62 16.70
CA ARG A 303 15.48 13.02 17.88
C ARG A 303 15.98 11.57 18.06
N ARG A 304 17.23 11.46 18.49
CA ARG A 304 18.02 10.20 18.42
C ARG A 304 17.44 9.07 19.26
N GLU A 305 16.93 9.37 20.45
CA GLU A 305 16.39 8.36 21.37
C GLU A 305 15.10 7.75 20.81
N GLU A 306 14.23 8.59 20.25
CA GLU A 306 12.99 8.13 19.60
C GLU A 306 13.31 7.36 18.32
N ALA A 307 14.23 7.87 17.50
CA ALA A 307 14.68 7.16 16.30
C ALA A 307 15.20 5.76 16.64
N LEU A 308 16.06 5.66 17.67
CA LEU A 308 16.61 4.38 18.14
C LEU A 308 15.49 3.42 18.57
N SER A 309 14.52 3.92 19.34
CA SER A 309 13.39 3.12 19.81
C SER A 309 12.55 2.58 18.64
N TYR A 310 12.26 3.42 17.64
CA TYR A 310 11.48 3.02 16.49
C TYR A 310 12.25 2.12 15.50
N TYR A 311 13.57 2.29 15.36
CA TYR A 311 14.39 1.32 14.61
C TYR A 311 14.43 -0.05 15.29
N ARG A 312 14.46 -0.11 16.64
CA ARG A 312 14.32 -1.38 17.39
C ARG A 312 13.00 -2.07 17.04
N LEU A 313 11.88 -1.35 17.12
CA LEU A 313 10.57 -1.88 16.73
C LEU A 313 10.53 -2.31 15.25
N THR A 314 11.16 -1.56 14.36
CA THR A 314 11.24 -1.91 12.94
C THR A 314 11.87 -3.28 12.73
N VAL A 315 13.03 -3.54 13.35
CA VAL A 315 13.75 -4.81 13.19
C VAL A 315 13.13 -5.95 14.00
N GLU A 316 12.43 -5.64 15.08
CA GLU A 316 11.61 -6.61 15.83
C GLU A 316 10.45 -7.12 14.98
N LYS A 317 9.71 -6.22 14.34
CA LYS A 317 8.59 -6.58 13.46
C LYS A 317 9.03 -7.21 12.14
N ASN A 318 10.19 -6.84 11.62
CA ASN A 318 10.75 -7.44 10.40
C ASN A 318 12.29 -7.57 10.49
N PRO A 319 12.80 -8.69 11.05
CA PRO A 319 14.24 -8.92 11.14
C PRO A 319 14.98 -9.03 9.80
N GLN A 320 14.26 -9.15 8.68
CA GLN A 320 14.84 -9.19 7.35
C GLN A 320 14.89 -7.80 6.66
N TYR A 321 14.42 -6.76 7.32
CA TYR A 321 14.52 -5.40 6.81
C TYR A 321 15.91 -4.80 7.07
N TYR A 322 16.89 -5.26 6.33
CA TYR A 322 18.32 -4.95 6.53
C TYR A 322 18.64 -3.45 6.47
N TYR A 323 17.83 -2.65 5.80
CA TYR A 323 18.04 -1.19 5.70
C TYR A 323 17.97 -0.45 7.04
N ALA A 324 17.27 -1.00 8.03
CA ALA A 324 17.17 -0.40 9.35
C ALA A 324 18.40 -0.63 10.22
N TYR A 325 19.18 -1.69 9.96
CA TYR A 325 20.29 -2.08 10.85
C TYR A 325 21.48 -1.13 10.82
N GLU A 326 21.77 -0.46 9.69
CA GLU A 326 22.82 0.55 9.66
C GLU A 326 22.46 1.71 10.61
N SER A 327 21.27 2.29 10.47
CA SER A 327 20.82 3.38 11.33
C SER A 327 20.72 2.95 12.80
N LEU A 328 20.21 1.74 13.06
CA LEU A 328 20.17 1.17 14.40
C LEU A 328 21.58 1.08 15.01
N GLY A 329 22.55 0.57 14.25
CA GLY A 329 23.95 0.44 14.69
C GLY A 329 24.61 1.79 15.00
N ILE A 330 24.38 2.79 14.15
CA ILE A 330 24.87 4.16 14.32
C ILE A 330 24.27 4.80 15.59
N LEU A 331 22.96 4.73 15.75
CA LEU A 331 22.26 5.33 16.89
C LEU A 331 22.60 4.62 18.21
N ALA A 332 22.68 3.29 18.18
CA ALA A 332 23.11 2.50 19.35
C ALA A 332 24.55 2.83 19.75
N TRP A 333 25.46 3.06 18.76
CA TRP A 333 26.81 3.54 19.04
C TRP A 333 26.76 4.91 19.75
N GLY A 334 26.00 5.86 19.21
CA GLY A 334 25.83 7.19 19.81
C GLY A 334 25.24 7.16 21.22
N ALA A 335 24.41 6.17 21.54
CA ALA A 335 23.83 5.92 22.86
C ALA A 335 24.74 5.15 23.82
N GLY A 336 25.96 4.74 23.39
CA GLY A 336 26.85 3.93 24.20
C GLY A 336 26.44 2.45 24.35
N SER A 337 25.45 1.99 23.56
CA SER A 337 24.96 0.62 23.56
C SER A 337 25.82 -0.25 22.63
N TRP A 338 27.07 -0.52 23.04
CA TRP A 338 28.09 -1.13 22.18
C TRP A 338 27.73 -2.53 21.71
N GLU A 339 27.08 -3.34 22.52
CA GLU A 339 26.66 -4.69 22.14
C GLU A 339 25.53 -4.64 21.09
N GLU A 340 24.56 -3.77 21.27
CA GLU A 340 23.47 -3.59 20.31
C GLU A 340 24.00 -3.05 18.96
N SER A 341 24.89 -2.05 19.03
CA SER A 341 25.57 -1.52 17.83
C SER A 341 26.32 -2.62 17.09
N GLN A 342 27.07 -3.46 17.79
CA GLN A 342 27.77 -4.60 17.20
C GLN A 342 26.80 -5.53 16.47
N LYS A 343 25.75 -5.99 17.14
CA LYS A 343 24.73 -6.88 16.58
C LYS A 343 24.06 -6.28 15.36
N ALA A 344 23.75 -4.99 15.41
CA ALA A 344 23.13 -4.28 14.28
C ALA A 344 24.08 -4.25 13.06
N PHE A 345 25.35 -3.88 13.25
CA PHE A 345 26.32 -3.90 12.14
C PHE A 345 26.60 -5.30 11.61
N GLU A 346 26.55 -6.34 12.45
CA GLU A 346 26.64 -7.73 12.00
C GLU A 346 25.46 -8.12 11.08
N GLN A 347 24.23 -7.66 11.41
CA GLN A 347 23.09 -7.89 10.52
C GLN A 347 23.21 -7.07 9.22
N ALA A 348 23.62 -5.81 9.28
CA ALA A 348 23.88 -4.99 8.10
C ALA A 348 24.96 -5.63 7.20
N LEU A 349 25.99 -6.22 7.79
CA LEU A 349 27.07 -6.91 7.08
C LEU A 349 26.59 -8.14 6.27
N LYS A 350 25.50 -8.82 6.71
CA LYS A 350 24.91 -9.93 5.94
C LYS A 350 24.40 -9.47 4.57
N LYS A 351 23.90 -8.24 4.48
CA LYS A 351 23.42 -7.65 3.22
C LYS A 351 24.54 -7.07 2.38
N ASN A 352 25.57 -6.51 3.02
CA ASN A 352 26.71 -5.91 2.37
C ASN A 352 28.02 -6.49 2.97
N PRO A 353 28.39 -7.73 2.62
CA PRO A 353 29.50 -8.46 3.25
C PRO A 353 30.88 -7.84 2.98
N ASP A 354 30.99 -6.98 1.98
CA ASP A 354 32.26 -6.32 1.62
C ASP A 354 32.45 -4.98 2.32
N SER A 355 31.46 -4.47 3.06
CA SER A 355 31.57 -3.19 3.76
C SER A 355 32.68 -3.22 4.81
N ILE A 356 33.77 -2.51 4.53
CA ILE A 356 34.87 -2.31 5.48
C ILE A 356 34.40 -1.46 6.67
N SER A 357 33.52 -0.50 6.43
CA SER A 357 32.93 0.36 7.48
C SER A 357 32.21 -0.45 8.55
N TYR A 358 31.35 -1.39 8.16
CA TYR A 358 30.65 -2.23 9.16
C TYR A 358 31.63 -3.13 9.93
N LYS A 359 32.64 -3.69 9.24
CA LYS A 359 33.68 -4.50 9.88
C LYS A 359 34.46 -3.69 10.92
N LEU A 360 34.82 -2.46 10.60
CA LEU A 360 35.53 -1.58 11.52
C LEU A 360 34.67 -1.08 12.68
N MET A 361 33.36 -0.85 12.47
CA MET A 361 32.43 -0.55 13.56
C MET A 361 32.28 -1.73 14.51
N ILE A 362 32.13 -2.95 13.99
CA ILE A 362 32.13 -4.16 14.80
C ILE A 362 33.42 -4.27 15.63
N THR A 363 34.56 -4.03 15.01
CA THR A 363 35.87 -4.02 15.69
C THR A 363 35.91 -2.99 16.82
N ALA A 364 35.42 -1.76 16.56
CA ALA A 364 35.34 -0.70 17.56
C ALA A 364 34.39 -1.05 18.72
N CYS A 365 33.24 -1.66 18.41
CA CYS A 365 32.31 -2.14 19.42
C CYS A 365 32.96 -3.18 20.34
N LEU A 366 33.67 -4.16 19.79
CA LEU A 366 34.42 -5.16 20.57
C LEU A 366 35.49 -4.50 21.45
N PHE A 367 36.14 -3.45 20.95
CA PHE A 367 37.13 -2.70 21.72
C PHE A 367 36.49 -2.00 22.94
N LYS A 368 35.37 -1.28 22.72
CA LYS A 368 34.61 -0.59 23.80
C LYS A 368 34.08 -1.59 24.85
N GLN A 369 33.69 -2.78 24.43
CA GLN A 369 33.25 -3.87 25.32
C GLN A 369 34.40 -4.58 26.05
N LYS A 370 35.67 -4.23 25.75
CA LYS A 370 36.88 -4.90 26.27
C LYS A 370 36.95 -6.40 25.94
N LYS A 371 36.29 -6.85 24.86
CA LYS A 371 36.29 -8.23 24.38
C LYS A 371 37.56 -8.51 23.53
N ASN A 372 38.72 -8.46 24.19
CA ASN A 372 40.03 -8.50 23.51
C ASN A 372 40.26 -9.79 22.69
N LEU A 373 39.82 -10.94 23.16
CA LEU A 373 39.98 -12.21 22.43
C LEU A 373 39.13 -12.23 21.18
N GLU A 374 37.83 -11.84 21.29
CA GLU A 374 36.91 -11.77 20.16
C GLU A 374 37.39 -10.74 19.12
N LEU A 375 37.85 -9.56 19.55
CA LEU A 375 38.44 -8.53 18.70
C LEU A 375 39.61 -9.09 17.90
N ARG A 376 40.54 -9.77 18.57
CA ARG A 376 41.73 -10.35 17.93
C ARG A 376 41.35 -11.41 16.90
N THR A 377 40.49 -12.36 17.28
CA THR A 377 39.96 -13.40 16.39
C THR A 377 39.27 -12.80 15.16
N PHE A 378 38.38 -11.81 15.38
CA PHE A 378 37.63 -11.17 14.31
C PHE A 378 38.55 -10.44 13.33
N THR A 379 39.46 -9.57 13.83
CA THR A 379 40.41 -8.83 12.97
C THR A 379 41.37 -9.76 12.26
N GLU A 380 41.83 -10.84 12.88
CA GLU A 380 42.64 -11.86 12.24
C GLU A 380 41.90 -12.55 11.07
N SER A 381 40.61 -12.84 11.26
CA SER A 381 39.78 -13.38 10.20
C SER A 381 39.60 -12.41 9.01
N LEU A 382 39.49 -11.11 9.31
CA LEU A 382 39.43 -10.07 8.27
C LEU A 382 40.74 -9.96 7.49
N MET A 383 41.85 -9.95 8.20
CA MET A 383 43.20 -9.89 7.55
C MET A 383 43.48 -11.10 6.64
N LYS A 384 42.98 -12.30 7.01
CA LYS A 384 43.07 -13.49 6.13
C LYS A 384 42.27 -13.34 4.83
N LYS A 385 41.14 -12.62 4.87
CA LYS A 385 40.29 -12.35 3.70
C LYS A 385 40.82 -11.20 2.83
N LEU A 386 41.53 -10.25 3.41
CA LEU A 386 42.12 -9.11 2.71
C LEU A 386 43.46 -9.50 2.08
N THR A 387 43.40 -9.97 0.84
CA THR A 387 44.60 -10.52 0.12
C THR A 387 45.66 -9.45 -0.20
N ASN A 388 45.24 -8.20 -0.46
CA ASN A 388 46.16 -7.09 -0.70
C ASN A 388 46.65 -6.47 0.62
N ARG A 389 47.79 -6.93 1.11
CA ARG A 389 48.41 -6.44 2.36
C ARG A 389 48.86 -4.98 2.30
N GLN A 390 49.03 -4.40 1.10
CA GLN A 390 49.37 -3.00 0.91
C GLN A 390 48.11 -2.08 0.91
N SER A 391 46.92 -2.65 0.84
CA SER A 391 45.71 -1.88 0.85
C SER A 391 45.52 -1.15 2.18
N LEU A 392 44.85 0.01 2.12
CA LEU A 392 44.52 0.78 3.30
C LEU A 392 43.52 0.01 4.20
N ASP A 393 42.62 -0.78 3.62
CA ASP A 393 41.74 -1.69 4.35
C ASP A 393 42.50 -2.67 5.25
N TYR A 394 43.53 -3.32 4.69
CA TYR A 394 44.35 -4.25 5.46
C TYR A 394 45.14 -3.53 6.57
N LYS A 395 45.78 -2.40 6.24
CA LYS A 395 46.57 -1.65 7.21
C LYS A 395 45.78 -1.12 8.37
N ILE A 396 44.56 -0.64 8.12
CA ILE A 396 43.70 -0.15 9.20
C ILE A 396 43.15 -1.28 10.09
N VAL A 397 42.75 -2.41 9.53
CA VAL A 397 42.36 -3.59 10.33
C VAL A 397 43.54 -4.08 11.17
N ARG A 398 44.76 -4.14 10.57
CA ARG A 398 45.98 -4.50 11.27
C ARG A 398 46.32 -3.52 12.41
N MET A 399 46.12 -2.23 12.24
CA MET A 399 46.33 -1.22 13.28
C MET A 399 45.48 -1.51 14.53
N TYR A 400 44.20 -1.87 14.36
CA TYR A 400 43.34 -2.28 15.48
C TYR A 400 43.76 -3.62 16.09
N HIS A 401 44.22 -4.57 15.27
CA HIS A 401 44.70 -5.87 15.72
C HIS A 401 45.98 -5.78 16.57
N ASP A 402 47.02 -5.13 16.03
CA ASP A 402 48.35 -5.03 16.61
C ASP A 402 48.46 -3.93 17.67
N ARG A 403 47.42 -3.07 17.74
CA ARG A 403 47.42 -1.83 18.55
C ARG A 403 48.60 -0.92 18.27
N GLY A 404 48.96 -0.80 17.00
CA GLY A 404 50.11 0.00 16.52
C GLY A 404 50.10 0.16 15.01
N GLY A 405 51.05 0.92 14.47
CA GLY A 405 51.17 1.18 13.03
C GLY A 405 50.33 2.38 12.58
N ASP A 406 49.82 3.18 13.51
CA ASP A 406 49.01 4.36 13.28
C ASP A 406 49.71 5.41 12.39
N SER A 407 51.01 5.61 12.53
CA SER A 407 51.78 6.54 11.69
C SER A 407 51.82 6.09 10.21
N GLU A 408 51.97 4.79 9.95
CA GLU A 408 51.90 4.25 8.59
C GLU A 408 50.50 4.43 7.99
N VAL A 409 49.44 4.17 8.76
CA VAL A 409 48.07 4.36 8.34
C VAL A 409 47.78 5.83 8.02
N ALA A 410 48.22 6.76 8.87
CA ALA A 410 48.06 8.20 8.64
C ALA A 410 48.74 8.65 7.35
N LEU A 411 50.01 8.17 7.10
CA LEU A 411 50.73 8.47 5.88
C LEU A 411 50.03 7.92 4.62
N ASN A 412 49.44 6.74 4.69
CA ASN A 412 48.69 6.17 3.56
C ASN A 412 47.33 6.93 3.34
N ILE A 413 46.66 7.34 4.38
CA ILE A 413 45.43 8.18 4.28
C ILE A 413 45.74 9.53 3.62
N SER A 414 46.90 10.15 3.94
CA SER A 414 47.30 11.43 3.33
C SER A 414 47.42 11.35 1.81
N LYS A 415 47.83 10.18 1.28
CA LYS A 415 47.99 9.88 -0.16
C LYS A 415 46.67 9.47 -0.84
N GLU A 416 45.60 9.20 -0.09
CA GLU A 416 44.31 8.80 -0.69
C GLU A 416 43.65 10.00 -1.37
N THR A 417 43.33 9.84 -2.64
CA THR A 417 42.73 10.90 -3.47
C THR A 417 41.20 10.86 -3.49
N ASN A 418 40.62 9.69 -3.28
CA ASN A 418 39.16 9.60 -3.16
C ASN A 418 38.70 10.20 -1.85
N ARG A 419 37.98 11.31 -1.96
CA ARG A 419 37.54 12.11 -0.81
C ARG A 419 36.70 11.33 0.20
N THR A 420 35.72 10.54 -0.27
CA THR A 420 34.87 9.73 0.59
C THR A 420 35.67 8.64 1.32
N LYS A 421 36.52 7.95 0.61
CA LYS A 421 37.46 6.95 1.16
C LYS A 421 38.36 7.55 2.21
N LYS A 422 38.99 8.69 1.89
CA LYS A 422 39.86 9.43 2.81
C LYS A 422 39.09 9.79 4.10
N GLY A 423 37.90 10.34 3.99
CA GLY A 423 37.06 10.70 5.15
C GLY A 423 36.75 9.52 6.06
N ARG A 424 36.37 8.38 5.48
CA ARG A 424 36.14 7.14 6.24
C ARG A 424 37.36 6.73 7.05
N TYR A 425 38.53 6.65 6.38
CA TYR A 425 39.72 6.21 7.07
C TYR A 425 40.23 7.19 8.11
N LEU A 426 40.09 8.50 7.88
CA LEU A 426 40.35 9.52 8.89
C LEU A 426 39.49 9.31 10.14
N PHE A 427 38.20 9.00 9.95
CA PHE A 427 37.30 8.69 11.07
C PHE A 427 37.80 7.48 11.88
N TYR A 428 38.15 6.37 11.22
CA TYR A 428 38.61 5.18 11.94
C TYR A 428 40.00 5.35 12.56
N LEU A 429 40.83 6.20 12.01
CA LEU A 429 42.09 6.59 12.64
C LEU A 429 41.80 7.45 13.91
N ALA A 430 40.91 8.40 13.80
CA ALA A 430 40.43 9.20 14.95
C ALA A 430 39.87 8.32 16.07
N LEU A 431 38.96 7.42 15.68
CA LEU A 431 38.34 6.46 16.60
C LEU A 431 39.37 5.55 17.27
N TYR A 432 40.37 5.07 16.54
CA TYR A 432 41.47 4.31 17.13
C TYR A 432 42.23 5.13 18.19
N TYR A 433 42.50 6.41 17.94
CA TYR A 433 43.14 7.27 18.93
C TYR A 433 42.27 7.51 20.16
N GLU A 434 40.97 7.71 19.99
CA GLU A 434 40.02 7.80 21.11
C GLU A 434 40.02 6.51 21.97
N LEU A 435 39.94 5.35 21.30
CA LEU A 435 39.92 4.05 21.97
C LEU A 435 41.22 3.73 22.71
N THR A 436 42.33 4.37 22.31
CA THR A 436 43.67 4.17 22.93
C THR A 436 44.05 5.33 23.86
N GLY A 437 43.11 6.25 24.16
CA GLY A 437 43.34 7.36 25.12
C GLY A 437 44.21 8.48 24.59
N LYS A 438 44.35 8.63 23.25
CA LYS A 438 45.07 9.71 22.61
C LYS A 438 44.14 10.82 22.12
N ASP A 439 43.38 11.41 23.06
CA ASP A 439 42.22 12.26 22.78
C ASP A 439 42.54 13.49 21.89
N SER A 440 43.70 14.13 22.07
CA SER A 440 44.10 15.26 21.23
C SER A 440 44.28 14.90 19.75
N LEU A 441 44.80 13.70 19.49
CA LEU A 441 44.93 13.17 18.11
C LEU A 441 43.55 12.75 17.56
N ALA A 442 42.73 12.13 18.37
CA ALA A 442 41.36 11.79 18.01
C ALA A 442 40.60 13.02 17.54
N GLN A 443 40.60 14.07 18.37
CA GLN A 443 39.91 15.32 18.07
C GLN A 443 40.45 15.99 16.80
N LYS A 444 41.76 16.00 16.61
CA LYS A 444 42.37 16.51 15.38
C LYS A 444 41.77 15.85 14.14
N TYR A 445 41.75 14.52 14.08
CA TYR A 445 41.29 13.79 12.91
C TYR A 445 39.76 13.82 12.75
N TYR A 446 38.97 13.84 13.83
CA TYR A 446 37.52 14.10 13.75
C TYR A 446 37.24 15.47 13.12
N ASN A 447 38.00 16.50 13.50
CA ASN A 447 37.88 17.83 12.92
C ASN A 447 38.28 17.84 11.42
N GLU A 448 39.27 17.07 11.01
CA GLU A 448 39.61 16.90 9.58
C GLU A 448 38.42 16.27 8.82
N VAL A 449 37.73 15.27 9.38
CA VAL A 449 36.54 14.66 8.75
C VAL A 449 35.42 15.67 8.62
N THR A 450 35.09 16.39 9.70
CA THR A 450 33.97 17.35 9.69
C THR A 450 34.24 18.54 8.77
N ALA A 451 35.51 18.99 8.66
CA ALA A 451 35.94 20.04 7.73
C ALA A 451 35.74 19.66 6.25
N MET A 452 35.61 18.37 5.94
CA MET A 452 35.35 17.91 4.57
C MET A 452 33.95 18.29 4.06
N GLN A 453 33.01 18.61 4.94
CA GLN A 453 31.61 18.94 4.58
C GLN A 453 31.00 17.93 3.60
N SER A 454 31.22 16.64 3.85
CA SER A 454 30.80 15.55 2.96
C SER A 454 29.94 14.52 3.70
N PRO A 455 28.61 14.68 3.72
CA PRO A 455 27.70 13.78 4.45
C PRO A 455 27.45 12.45 3.73
N MET A 456 28.23 12.12 2.69
CA MET A 456 28.02 10.96 1.82
C MET A 456 28.35 9.60 2.44
N PHE A 457 28.82 9.57 3.69
CA PHE A 457 29.18 8.36 4.45
C PHE A 457 28.80 8.55 5.92
N PHE A 458 28.33 7.50 6.57
CA PHE A 458 27.77 7.60 7.92
C PHE A 458 28.81 7.97 8.98
N GLU A 459 30.08 7.66 8.75
CA GLU A 459 31.19 8.01 9.63
C GLU A 459 31.34 9.54 9.80
N TYR A 460 30.93 10.31 8.78
CA TYR A 460 30.90 11.77 8.89
C TYR A 460 29.97 12.23 10.03
N ARG A 461 28.80 11.65 10.14
CA ARG A 461 27.84 11.92 11.22
C ARG A 461 28.41 11.53 12.59
N LEU A 462 29.06 10.39 12.68
CA LEU A 462 29.72 9.96 13.92
C LEU A 462 30.86 10.90 14.31
N ALA A 463 31.64 11.40 13.34
CA ALA A 463 32.69 12.39 13.58
C ALA A 463 32.10 13.73 14.09
N GLN A 464 30.97 14.18 13.53
CA GLN A 464 30.26 15.37 14.05
C GLN A 464 29.89 15.18 15.52
N TRP A 465 29.32 14.04 15.89
CA TRP A 465 28.95 13.75 17.29
C TRP A 465 30.17 13.71 18.20
N ALA A 466 31.25 13.08 17.77
CA ALA A 466 32.51 13.04 18.54
C ALA A 466 33.18 14.41 18.68
N SER A 467 32.96 15.31 17.71
CA SER A 467 33.44 16.71 17.77
C SER A 467 32.51 17.65 18.50
N GLY A 468 31.40 17.17 19.09
CA GLY A 468 30.42 18.02 19.79
C GLY A 468 29.55 18.89 18.86
N ILE A 469 29.56 18.63 17.56
CA ILE A 469 28.71 19.30 16.56
C ILE A 469 27.36 18.63 16.59
N LYS A 470 26.30 19.42 16.87
CA LYS A 470 24.90 18.94 16.94
C LYS A 470 24.28 18.79 15.56
#